data_1a22d1a9b6387550f78f030dafbc6b6d
#
_entry.id   1a22d1a9b6387550f78f030dafbc6b6d
#
_cell.length_a   1.000
_cell.length_b   1.000
_cell.length_c   1.000
_cell.angle_alpha   90.00
_cell.angle_beta   90.00
_cell.angle_gamma   90.00
#
_symmetry.space_group_name_H-M   'P 1'
#
loop_
_entity.id
_entity.type
_entity.pdbx_description
1 polymer ?
#
loop_
_entity_poly.entity_id
_entity_poly.type
_entity_poly.pdbx_seq_one_letter_code
_entity_poly.pdbx_strand_id
1 'polypeptide(L)' 'MKTETINVEGMSCDHCKQAVESALTNLDGVSTATVNLSEGHVDVDYDDNKVTFSHMKDAIEDQGYDVK' A
#
# COMPACT_ATOMS: atom_id res chain seq x y z
N MET A 1 13.78 -8.37 -4.47
CA MET A 1 12.83 -7.40 -3.87
C MET A 1 12.70 -6.18 -4.75
N LYS A 2 11.50 -5.68 -4.89
CA LYS A 2 11.22 -4.44 -5.62
C LYS A 2 10.67 -3.40 -4.67
N THR A 3 10.92 -2.13 -4.98
CA THR A 3 10.34 -1.02 -4.25
C THR A 3 9.42 -0.26 -5.20
N GLU A 4 8.19 -0.03 -4.77
CA GLU A 4 7.18 0.63 -5.58
C GLU A 4 6.57 1.77 -4.76
N THR A 5 6.33 2.91 -5.42
CA THR A 5 5.59 4.02 -4.79
C THR A 5 4.19 4.03 -5.39
N ILE A 6 3.18 3.88 -4.55
CA ILE A 6 1.79 3.83 -4.97
C ILE A 6 1.09 5.09 -4.49
N ASN A 7 0.55 5.87 -5.42
CA ASN A 7 -0.20 7.07 -5.07
C ASN A 7 -1.62 6.67 -4.68
N VAL A 8 -2.04 7.08 -3.49
CA VAL A 8 -3.34 6.70 -2.91
C VAL A 8 -4.12 7.94 -2.54
N GLU A 9 -5.36 8.01 -2.98
CA GLU A 9 -6.26 9.10 -2.61
C GLU A 9 -7.14 8.69 -1.44
N GLY A 10 -7.51 9.67 -0.63
CA GLY A 10 -8.44 9.47 0.48
C GLY A 10 -7.78 9.22 1.83
N MET A 11 -6.47 9.10 1.87
CA MET A 11 -5.76 8.97 3.14
C MET A 11 -5.62 10.35 3.77
N SER A 12 -6.22 10.54 4.93
CA SER A 12 -6.21 11.86 5.58
C SER A 12 -5.89 11.81 7.09
N CYS A 13 -5.69 10.63 7.64
CA CYS A 13 -5.43 10.49 9.09
C CYS A 13 -4.56 9.27 9.36
N ASP A 14 -4.09 9.17 10.62
CA ASP A 14 -3.25 8.05 11.04
C ASP A 14 -3.94 6.70 10.93
N HIS A 15 -5.25 6.66 11.14
CA HIS A 15 -6.01 5.42 10.98
C HIS A 15 -6.00 4.94 9.54
N CYS A 16 -6.11 5.87 8.59
CA CYS A 16 -6.02 5.56 7.18
C CYS A 16 -4.64 5.00 6.84
N LYS A 17 -3.60 5.64 7.35
CA LYS A 17 -2.22 5.17 7.19
C LYS A 17 -2.06 3.74 7.68
N GLN A 18 -2.53 3.47 8.91
CA GLN A 18 -2.41 2.14 9.51
C GLN A 18 -3.21 1.10 8.74
N ALA A 19 -4.39 1.46 8.27
CA ALA A 19 -5.24 0.54 7.50
C ALA A 19 -4.55 0.12 6.21
N VAL A 20 -3.96 1.07 5.49
CA VAL A 20 -3.25 0.79 4.23
C VAL A 20 -1.99 -0.03 4.49
N GLU A 21 -1.20 0.36 5.49
CA GLU A 21 0.01 -0.38 5.84
C GLU A 21 -0.30 -1.82 6.23
N SER A 22 -1.32 -2.02 7.05
CA SER A 22 -1.74 -3.35 7.48
C SER A 22 -2.25 -4.19 6.31
N ALA A 23 -3.05 -3.59 5.44
CA ALA A 23 -3.58 -4.30 4.28
C ALA A 23 -2.45 -4.80 3.38
N LEU A 24 -1.43 -3.97 3.18
CA LEU A 24 -0.30 -4.34 2.33
C LEU A 24 0.61 -5.37 3.00
N THR A 25 0.94 -5.17 4.27
CA THR A 25 1.84 -6.09 4.98
C THR A 25 1.22 -7.46 5.22
N ASN A 26 -0.10 -7.57 5.16
CA ASN A 26 -0.79 -8.85 5.25
C ASN A 26 -0.70 -9.66 3.96
N LEU A 27 -0.29 -9.05 2.86
CA LEU A 27 -0.11 -9.79 1.61
C LEU A 27 1.18 -10.59 1.66
N ASP A 28 1.09 -11.84 1.21
CA ASP A 28 2.28 -12.69 1.12
C ASP A 28 3.21 -12.12 0.06
N GLY A 29 4.45 -11.88 0.45
CA GLY A 29 5.44 -11.29 -0.46
C GLY A 29 5.74 -9.82 -0.18
N VAL A 30 4.90 -9.13 0.60
CA VAL A 30 5.20 -7.74 1.01
C VAL A 30 6.07 -7.77 2.25
N SER A 31 7.22 -7.11 2.16
CA SER A 31 8.17 -7.01 3.27
C SER A 31 7.86 -5.83 4.16
N THR A 32 7.72 -4.64 3.57
CA THR A 32 7.41 -3.41 4.32
C THR A 32 6.48 -2.54 3.50
N ALA A 33 5.69 -1.73 4.20
CA ALA A 33 4.85 -0.72 3.58
C ALA A 33 4.85 0.51 4.49
N THR A 34 5.24 1.64 3.95
CA THR A 34 5.34 2.90 4.68
C THR A 34 4.50 3.97 3.99
N VAL A 35 3.48 4.46 4.67
CA VAL A 35 2.60 5.50 4.14
C VAL A 35 3.14 6.87 4.48
N ASN A 36 3.14 7.76 3.49
CA ASN A 36 3.44 9.17 3.66
C ASN A 36 2.15 9.96 3.47
N LEU A 37 1.55 10.43 4.55
CA LEU A 37 0.28 11.15 4.50
C LEU A 37 0.39 12.50 3.83
N SER A 38 1.51 13.20 4.05
CA SER A 38 1.69 14.53 3.45
C SER A 38 1.80 14.47 1.92
N GLU A 39 2.38 13.39 1.41
CA GLU A 39 2.55 13.21 -0.04
C GLU A 39 1.42 12.39 -0.67
N GLY A 40 0.64 11.71 0.14
CA GLY A 40 -0.46 10.88 -0.36
C GLY A 40 -0.01 9.63 -1.09
N HIS A 41 1.09 9.02 -0.66
CA HIS A 41 1.58 7.80 -1.29
C HIS A 41 2.04 6.79 -0.24
N VAL A 42 2.24 5.56 -0.69
CA VAL A 42 2.82 4.50 0.13
C VAL A 42 4.02 3.90 -0.63
N ASP A 43 5.13 3.75 0.08
CA ASP A 43 6.31 3.07 -0.43
C ASP A 43 6.28 1.64 0.06
N VAL A 44 6.33 0.69 -0.86
CA VAL A 44 6.24 -0.72 -0.51
C VAL A 44 7.44 -1.48 -1.06
N ASP A 45 8.02 -2.32 -0.20
CA ASP A 45 9.06 -3.27 -0.59
C ASP A 45 8.43 -4.65 -0.65
N TYR A 46 8.55 -5.32 -1.77
CA TYR A 46 7.86 -6.59 -1.99
C TYR A 46 8.65 -7.51 -2.92
N ASP A 47 8.30 -8.79 -2.85
CA ASP A 47 8.83 -9.80 -3.75
C ASP A 47 7.87 -9.93 -4.93
N ASP A 48 8.29 -9.45 -6.10
CA ASP A 48 7.45 -9.43 -7.30
C ASP A 48 7.19 -10.82 -7.90
N ASN A 49 7.82 -11.85 -7.35
CA ASN A 49 7.50 -13.24 -7.68
C ASN A 49 6.33 -13.78 -6.87
N LYS A 50 5.96 -13.10 -5.77
CA LYS A 50 4.89 -13.54 -4.87
C LYS A 50 3.65 -12.66 -4.95
N VAL A 51 3.85 -11.37 -5.16
CA VAL A 51 2.75 -10.40 -5.16
C VAL A 51 2.97 -9.42 -6.32
N THR A 52 1.88 -8.97 -6.92
CA THR A 52 1.93 -8.02 -8.04
C THR A 52 1.38 -6.67 -7.60
N PHE A 53 1.64 -5.64 -8.40
CA PHE A 53 1.06 -4.30 -8.19
C PHE A 53 -0.47 -4.39 -8.14
N SER A 54 -1.07 -5.21 -8.98
CA SER A 54 -2.52 -5.43 -9.02
C SER A 54 -3.07 -5.92 -7.68
N HIS A 55 -2.37 -6.87 -7.05
CA HIS A 55 -2.75 -7.38 -5.73
C HIS A 55 -2.69 -6.28 -4.67
N MET A 56 -1.64 -5.45 -4.73
CA MET A 56 -1.48 -4.36 -3.77
C MET A 56 -2.53 -3.28 -3.97
N LYS A 57 -2.83 -2.95 -5.23
CA LYS A 57 -3.88 -2.01 -5.57
C LYS A 57 -5.23 -2.48 -5.02
N ASP A 58 -5.56 -3.75 -5.26
CA ASP A 58 -6.81 -4.33 -4.79
C ASP A 58 -6.92 -4.28 -3.26
N ALA A 59 -5.82 -4.56 -2.56
CA ALA A 59 -5.79 -4.51 -1.10
C ALA A 59 -6.07 -3.10 -0.59
N ILE A 60 -5.52 -2.08 -1.25
CA ILE A 60 -5.74 -0.68 -0.88
C ILE A 60 -7.19 -0.28 -1.16
N GLU A 61 -7.71 -0.64 -2.33
CA GLU A 61 -9.08 -0.31 -2.70
C GLU A 61 -10.10 -1.00 -1.80
N ASP A 62 -9.78 -2.19 -1.34
CA ASP A 62 -10.60 -2.95 -0.41
C ASP A 62 -10.77 -2.22 0.93
N GLN A 63 -9.83 -1.36 1.29
CA GLN A 63 -9.92 -0.53 2.48
C GLN A 63 -10.71 0.76 2.26
N GLY A 64 -11.17 1.00 1.04
CA GLY A 64 -11.98 2.16 0.70
C GLY A 64 -11.20 3.35 0.16
N TYR A 65 -9.96 3.15 -0.23
CA TYR A 65 -9.12 4.21 -0.82
C TYR A 65 -8.92 3.96 -2.30
N ASP A 66 -8.66 5.03 -3.05
CA ASP A 66 -8.43 4.93 -4.49
C ASP A 66 -6.94 4.98 -4.81
N VAL A 67 -6.51 4.12 -5.72
CA VAL A 67 -5.14 4.14 -6.23
C VAL A 67 -5.14 4.93 -7.54
N LYS A 68 -4.23 5.87 -7.64
CA LYS A 68 -4.07 6.68 -8.85
C LYS A 68 -3.28 5.97 -9.93
#